data_af4384c4db2415cabc4ac8faaf8d5757
#
_entry.id   af4384c4db2415cabc4ac8faaf8d5757
#
_cell.length_a   1.000
_cell.length_b   1.000
_cell.length_c   1.000
_cell.angle_alpha   90.00
_cell.angle_beta   90.00
_cell.angle_gamma   90.00
#
_symmetry.space_group_name_H-M   'P 1'
#
loop_
_entity.id
_entity.type
_entity.pdbx_description
1 polymer ?
#
loop_
_entity_poly.entity_id
_entity_poly.type
_entity_poly.pdbx_seq_one_letter_code
_entity_poly.pdbx_strand_id
1 'polypeptide(L)'
;MENLISGVRNFLPTNKLCTVTRLTEALMDSGAASNQSLQETDEYIMLDPRAARNTSATARAPVRRTQFTEGIVFVVGGAGYVEYGNLEEWAAKTGRRVTYGGTEIWDPESFVSALRDLGKAQT
;
A
#
# COMPACT_ATOMS: atom_id res chain seq x y z
N MET A 1 18.03 -6.29 -31.52
CA MET A 1 17.76 -6.64 -30.08
C MET A 1 16.79 -5.67 -29.38
N GLU A 2 16.74 -4.43 -29.77
CA GLU A 2 15.81 -3.42 -29.16
C GLU A 2 14.33 -3.76 -29.31
N ASN A 3 13.89 -4.37 -30.38
CA ASN A 3 12.49 -4.72 -30.63
C ASN A 3 11.95 -5.85 -29.73
N LEU A 4 12.80 -6.75 -29.24
CA LEU A 4 12.40 -7.81 -28.32
C LEU A 4 12.18 -7.28 -26.90
N ILE A 5 12.99 -6.31 -26.48
CA ILE A 5 12.87 -5.66 -25.16
C ILE A 5 11.60 -4.79 -25.12
N SER A 6 11.25 -4.14 -26.22
CA SER A 6 10.01 -3.37 -26.36
C SER A 6 8.77 -4.28 -26.30
N GLY A 7 8.82 -5.46 -26.91
CA GLY A 7 7.72 -6.43 -26.87
C GLY A 7 7.44 -6.97 -25.47
N VAL A 8 8.49 -7.34 -24.73
CA VAL A 8 8.37 -7.82 -23.35
C VAL A 8 7.85 -6.73 -22.41
N ARG A 9 8.24 -5.48 -22.65
CA ARG A 9 7.78 -4.33 -21.86
C ARG A 9 6.27 -4.10 -21.98
N ASN A 10 5.66 -4.46 -23.11
CA ASN A 10 4.21 -4.35 -23.32
C ASN A 10 3.42 -5.50 -22.68
N PHE A 11 4.05 -6.61 -22.33
CA PHE A 11 3.43 -7.73 -21.61
C PHE A 11 3.54 -7.62 -20.08
N LEU A 12 4.47 -6.81 -19.57
CA LEU A 12 4.50 -6.50 -18.16
C LEU A 12 3.43 -5.44 -17.90
N PRO A 13 2.54 -5.63 -16.91
CA PRO A 13 1.55 -4.62 -16.57
C PRO A 13 2.29 -3.35 -16.13
N THR A 14 2.47 -2.44 -17.10
CA THR A 14 3.04 -1.13 -16.86
C THR A 14 2.13 -0.38 -15.89
N ASN A 15 2.63 -0.04 -14.73
CA ASN A 15 2.00 0.82 -13.73
C ASN A 15 0.82 0.23 -12.93
N LYS A 16 0.77 -1.06 -12.70
CA LYS A 16 -0.18 -1.57 -11.71
C LYS A 16 0.34 -1.22 -10.31
N LEU A 17 -0.36 -0.31 -9.65
CA LEU A 17 -0.05 0.01 -8.26
C LEU A 17 -0.22 -1.24 -7.39
N CYS A 18 0.74 -1.51 -6.52
CA CYS A 18 0.62 -2.53 -5.49
C CYS A 18 -0.55 -2.20 -4.54
N THR A 19 -1.12 -3.18 -3.90
CA THR A 19 -2.25 -2.98 -2.98
C THR A 19 -1.95 -1.92 -1.92
N VAL A 20 -0.77 -1.97 -1.31
CA VAL A 20 -0.33 -0.97 -0.32
C VAL A 20 -0.34 0.44 -0.92
N THR A 21 0.17 0.62 -2.14
CA THR A 21 0.20 1.93 -2.80
C THR A 21 -1.20 2.42 -3.15
N ARG A 22 -2.09 1.55 -3.65
CA ARG A 22 -3.49 1.90 -3.93
C ARG A 22 -4.25 2.36 -2.69
N LEU A 23 -4.08 1.63 -1.57
CA LEU A 23 -4.69 2.01 -0.30
C LEU A 23 -4.14 3.34 0.21
N THR A 24 -2.83 3.54 0.09
CA THR A 24 -2.18 4.81 0.46
C THR A 24 -2.69 5.96 -0.39
N GLU A 25 -2.83 5.78 -1.71
CA GLU A 25 -3.44 6.74 -2.60
C GLU A 25 -4.87 7.07 -2.20
N ALA A 26 -5.71 6.07 -1.93
CA ALA A 26 -7.09 6.28 -1.52
C ALA A 26 -7.22 7.08 -0.22
N LEU A 27 -6.28 6.90 0.71
CA LEU A 27 -6.26 7.62 1.99
C LEU A 27 -5.65 9.01 1.88
N MET A 28 -4.60 9.19 1.07
CA MET A 28 -3.87 10.45 0.95
C MET A 28 -4.40 11.35 -0.14
N ASP A 29 -5.01 10.79 -1.19
CA ASP A 29 -5.54 11.50 -2.36
C ASP A 29 -6.81 10.83 -2.87
N SER A 30 -7.86 10.88 -2.09
CA SER A 30 -9.14 10.27 -2.46
C SER A 30 -9.74 10.80 -3.77
N GLY A 31 -9.30 11.98 -4.23
CA GLY A 31 -9.75 12.56 -5.49
C GLY A 31 -9.10 11.92 -6.73
N ALA A 32 -7.89 11.40 -6.60
CA ALA A 32 -7.16 10.72 -7.67
C ALA A 32 -7.39 9.19 -7.67
N ALA A 33 -7.79 8.64 -6.52
CA ALA A 33 -7.98 7.21 -6.35
C ALA A 33 -9.16 6.66 -7.16
N SER A 34 -9.04 5.41 -7.60
CA SER A 34 -10.14 4.72 -8.28
C SER A 34 -11.30 4.43 -7.32
N ASN A 35 -12.52 4.35 -7.85
CA ASN A 35 -13.71 3.97 -7.07
C ASN A 35 -13.53 2.62 -6.38
N GLN A 36 -12.84 1.68 -7.03
CA GLN A 36 -12.54 0.37 -6.44
C GLN A 36 -11.62 0.52 -5.22
N SER A 37 -10.56 1.31 -5.32
CA SER A 37 -9.64 1.55 -4.20
C SER A 37 -10.33 2.25 -3.02
N LEU A 38 -11.26 3.15 -3.30
CA LEU A 38 -12.07 3.81 -2.26
C LEU A 38 -13.01 2.82 -1.57
N GLN A 39 -13.64 1.92 -2.31
CA GLN A 39 -14.49 0.86 -1.73
C GLN A 39 -13.68 -0.13 -0.88
N GLU A 40 -12.47 -0.50 -1.34
CA GLU A 40 -11.57 -1.36 -0.55
C GLU A 40 -11.23 -0.73 0.80
N THR A 41 -11.09 0.60 0.89
CA THR A 41 -10.82 1.29 2.17
C THR A 41 -12.01 1.33 3.12
N ASP A 42 -13.24 1.13 2.65
CA ASP A 42 -14.43 1.11 3.49
C ASP A 42 -14.45 -0.09 4.46
N GLU A 43 -13.69 -1.13 4.18
CA GLU A 43 -13.56 -2.32 5.03
C GLU A 43 -12.58 -2.12 6.19
N TYR A 44 -11.77 -1.04 6.16
CA TYR A 44 -10.74 -0.77 7.16
C TYR A 44 -11.27 0.10 8.31
N ILE A 45 -10.66 -0.07 9.47
CA ILE A 45 -10.94 0.76 10.64
C ILE A 45 -10.29 2.12 10.43
N MET A 46 -11.08 3.18 10.46
CA MET A 46 -10.60 4.55 10.37
C MET A 46 -10.72 5.22 11.74
N LEU A 47 -9.61 5.76 12.23
CA LEU A 47 -9.54 6.51 13.47
C LEU A 47 -9.14 7.95 13.17
N ASP A 48 -10.07 8.89 13.29
CA ASP A 48 -9.79 10.33 13.16
C ASP A 48 -9.82 10.99 14.55
N PRO A 49 -8.66 11.40 15.09
CA PRO A 49 -8.61 12.03 16.41
C PRO A 49 -9.30 13.41 16.46
N ARG A 50 -9.61 13.99 15.30
CA ARG A 50 -10.32 15.26 15.16
C ARG A 50 -11.84 15.08 15.08
N ALA A 51 -12.32 13.86 14.87
CA ALA A 51 -13.74 13.57 14.91
C ALA A 51 -14.28 13.78 16.34
N ALA A 52 -15.38 14.53 16.47
CA ALA A 52 -15.99 14.79 17.77
C ALA A 52 -16.32 13.45 18.46
N ARG A 53 -15.98 13.33 19.74
CA ARG A 53 -16.14 12.11 20.57
C ARG A 53 -17.58 11.57 20.65
N ASN A 54 -18.56 12.24 20.06
CA ASN A 54 -19.99 11.91 20.16
C ASN A 54 -20.52 11.10 18.97
N THR A 55 -19.71 10.77 17.99
CA THR A 55 -20.10 9.83 16.94
C THR A 55 -19.75 8.42 17.42
N SER A 56 -20.79 7.61 17.70
CA SER A 56 -20.62 6.20 18.03
C SER A 56 -19.70 5.53 17.02
N ALA A 57 -18.79 4.68 17.50
CA ALA A 57 -17.74 3.99 16.72
C ALA A 57 -18.26 3.12 15.55
N THR A 58 -19.57 3.05 15.35
CA THR A 58 -20.26 2.33 14.27
C THR A 58 -20.71 3.22 13.13
N ALA A 59 -20.60 4.55 13.23
CA ALA A 59 -20.90 5.43 12.12
C ALA A 59 -19.69 5.43 11.18
N ARG A 60 -19.76 4.67 10.08
CA ARG A 60 -18.87 4.81 8.91
C ARG A 60 -18.94 6.27 8.47
N ALA A 61 -18.00 7.07 8.95
CA ALA A 61 -17.87 8.42 8.44
C ALA A 61 -17.44 8.29 6.98
N PRO A 62 -18.13 8.96 6.03
CA PRO A 62 -17.66 8.97 4.66
C PRO A 62 -16.22 9.47 4.67
N VAL A 63 -15.33 8.73 4.02
CA VAL A 63 -13.93 9.12 3.84
C VAL A 63 -13.96 10.56 3.33
N ARG A 64 -13.64 11.51 4.21
CA ARG A 64 -13.58 12.91 3.80
C ARG A 64 -12.54 12.97 2.71
N ARG A 65 -12.83 13.67 1.63
CA ARG A 65 -11.89 13.99 0.55
C ARG A 65 -10.78 14.89 1.11
N THR A 66 -9.93 14.30 1.91
CA THR A 66 -8.78 14.96 2.53
C THR A 66 -7.57 14.64 1.68
N GLN A 67 -6.83 15.67 1.31
CA GLN A 67 -5.53 15.49 0.69
C GLN A 67 -4.48 15.63 1.79
N PHE A 68 -3.66 14.58 1.93
CA PHE A 68 -2.51 14.58 2.82
C PHE A 68 -1.24 14.65 1.99
N THR A 69 -0.27 15.44 2.43
CA THR A 69 1.05 15.59 1.79
C THR A 69 2.08 14.63 2.36
N GLU A 70 1.86 14.16 3.57
CA GLU A 70 2.75 13.26 4.29
C GLU A 70 1.97 12.08 4.86
N GLY A 71 2.58 10.91 4.85
CA GLY A 71 2.00 9.70 5.39
C GLY A 71 3.05 8.70 5.88
N ILE A 72 2.62 7.84 6.79
CA ILE A 72 3.42 6.71 7.26
C ILE A 72 2.63 5.45 6.94
N VAL A 73 3.28 4.53 6.25
CA VAL A 73 2.76 3.17 5.98
C VAL A 73 3.58 2.20 6.81
N PHE A 74 2.92 1.49 7.71
CA PHE A 74 3.57 0.51 8.56
C PHE A 74 2.88 -0.85 8.40
N VAL A 75 3.63 -1.86 7.97
CA VAL A 75 3.15 -3.23 7.76
C VAL A 75 3.43 -4.07 9.01
N VAL A 76 2.38 -4.60 9.59
CA VAL A 76 2.51 -5.60 10.66
C VAL A 76 2.64 -6.97 10.00
N GLY A 77 3.84 -7.49 9.97
CA GLY A 77 4.24 -8.68 9.22
C GLY A 77 5.43 -8.37 8.30
N GLY A 78 5.59 -9.16 7.25
CA GLY A 78 6.66 -8.97 6.27
C GLY A 78 6.35 -7.84 5.29
N ALA A 79 7.16 -6.81 5.27
CA ALA A 79 7.14 -5.75 4.27
C ALA A 79 8.13 -6.09 3.14
N GLY A 80 7.81 -5.71 1.91
CA GLY A 80 8.59 -6.05 0.73
C GLY A 80 9.23 -4.84 0.05
N TYR A 81 10.42 -5.03 -0.52
CA TYR A 81 11.10 -3.99 -1.30
C TYR A 81 10.36 -3.62 -2.60
N VAL A 82 9.58 -4.53 -3.17
CA VAL A 82 8.75 -4.26 -4.36
C VAL A 82 7.65 -3.27 -4.01
N GLU A 83 7.00 -3.44 -2.86
CA GLU A 83 5.99 -2.51 -2.36
C GLU A 83 6.60 -1.16 -2.04
N TYR A 84 7.77 -1.16 -1.39
CA TYR A 84 8.53 0.06 -1.12
C TYR A 84 8.82 0.84 -2.40
N GLY A 85 9.42 0.20 -3.41
CA GLY A 85 9.75 0.86 -4.67
C GLY A 85 8.53 1.40 -5.42
N ASN A 86 7.40 0.66 -5.40
CA ASN A 86 6.16 1.11 -6.00
C ASN A 86 5.57 2.33 -5.28
N LEU A 87 5.64 2.35 -3.95
CA LEU A 87 5.18 3.45 -3.14
C LEU A 87 6.04 4.71 -3.31
N GLU A 88 7.37 4.55 -3.36
CA GLU A 88 8.32 5.64 -3.63
C GLU A 88 8.09 6.27 -5.02
N GLU A 89 7.87 5.44 -6.03
CA GLU A 89 7.57 5.92 -7.39
C GLU A 89 6.26 6.72 -7.42
N TRP A 90 5.22 6.24 -6.75
CA TRP A 90 3.95 6.95 -6.64
C TRP A 90 4.13 8.28 -5.87
N ALA A 91 4.84 8.25 -4.75
CA ALA A 91 5.08 9.44 -3.93
C ALA A 91 5.83 10.53 -4.72
N ALA A 92 6.88 10.14 -5.47
CA ALA A 92 7.63 11.04 -6.32
C ALA A 92 6.77 11.67 -7.42
N LYS A 93 5.91 10.86 -8.07
CA LYS A 93 5.00 11.33 -9.14
C LYS A 93 3.94 12.31 -8.63
N THR A 94 3.49 12.12 -7.41
CA THR A 94 2.39 12.92 -6.82
C THR A 94 2.88 14.06 -5.94
N GLY A 95 4.19 14.21 -5.75
CA GLY A 95 4.78 15.22 -4.89
C GLY A 95 4.47 15.02 -3.41
N ARG A 96 4.19 13.78 -3.00
CA ARG A 96 3.91 13.42 -1.62
C ARG A 96 5.11 12.80 -0.96
N ARG A 97 5.11 12.79 0.36
CA ARG A 97 6.15 12.21 1.18
C ARG A 97 5.57 11.05 1.98
N VAL A 98 6.08 9.84 1.76
CA VAL A 98 5.63 8.64 2.44
C VAL A 98 6.81 7.93 3.08
N THR A 99 6.69 7.61 4.36
CA THR A 99 7.62 6.74 5.06
C THR A 99 7.04 5.34 5.09
N TYR A 100 7.81 4.36 4.65
CA TYR A 100 7.42 2.96 4.62
C TYR A 100 8.26 2.14 5.58
N GLY A 101 7.61 1.26 6.32
CA GLY A 101 8.28 0.36 7.25
C GLY A 101 7.38 -0.81 7.65
N GLY A 102 7.93 -1.70 8.46
CA GLY A 102 7.21 -2.87 8.95
C GLY A 102 7.88 -3.47 10.17
N THR A 103 7.27 -4.49 10.73
CA THR A 103 7.89 -5.28 11.81
C THR A 103 9.12 -6.04 11.30
N GLU A 104 9.08 -6.44 10.01
CA GLU A 104 10.19 -7.05 9.27
C GLU A 104 10.17 -6.59 7.83
N ILE A 105 11.34 -6.48 7.21
CA ILE A 105 11.49 -6.23 5.79
C ILE A 105 12.14 -7.47 5.18
N TRP A 106 11.40 -8.11 4.28
CA TRP A 106 11.81 -9.36 3.65
C TRP A 106 12.52 -9.12 2.32
N ASP A 107 13.69 -9.70 2.17
CA ASP A 107 14.28 -10.00 0.87
C ASP A 107 13.84 -11.41 0.39
N PRO A 108 14.06 -11.78 -0.87
CA PRO A 108 13.63 -13.08 -1.38
C PRO A 108 14.23 -14.28 -0.63
N GLU A 109 15.48 -14.18 -0.19
CA GLU A 109 16.19 -15.26 0.51
C GLU A 109 15.63 -15.45 1.91
N SER A 110 15.45 -14.37 2.65
CA SER A 110 14.85 -14.38 4.00
C SER A 110 13.43 -14.92 3.97
N PHE A 111 12.62 -14.54 2.96
CA PHE A 111 11.26 -15.04 2.79
C PHE A 111 11.23 -16.56 2.55
N VAL A 112 12.05 -17.07 1.63
CA VAL A 112 12.14 -18.52 1.37
C VAL A 112 12.64 -19.28 2.60
N SER A 113 13.59 -18.72 3.34
CA SER A 113 14.08 -19.31 4.59
C SER A 113 12.98 -19.41 5.64
N ALA A 114 12.19 -18.36 5.82
CA ALA A 114 11.05 -18.36 6.76
C ALA A 114 10.00 -19.42 6.38
N LEU A 115 9.67 -19.54 5.09
CA LEU A 115 8.75 -20.60 4.61
C LEU A 115 9.28 -22.00 4.91
N ARG A 116 10.58 -22.23 4.72
CA ARG A 116 11.22 -23.51 5.03
C ARG A 116 11.13 -23.84 6.53
N ASP A 117 11.32 -22.84 7.39
CA ASP A 117 11.31 -23.04 8.84
C ASP A 117 9.88 -23.26 9.35
N LEU A 118 8.87 -22.63 8.75
CA LEU A 118 7.46 -22.96 9.00
C LEU A 118 7.13 -24.42 8.65
N GLY A 119 7.67 -24.93 7.54
CA GLY A 119 7.46 -26.32 7.14
C GLY A 119 8.08 -27.32 8.12
N LYS A 120 9.20 -26.98 8.76
CA LYS A 120 9.82 -27.83 9.80
C LYS A 120 9.06 -27.82 11.12
N ALA A 121 8.42 -26.73 11.46
CA ALA A 121 7.68 -26.61 12.73
C ALA A 121 6.38 -27.43 12.74
N GLN A 122 5.92 -27.92 11.59
CA GLN A 122 4.72 -28.76 11.46
C GLN A 122 5.00 -30.28 11.44
N THR A 123 6.26 -30.66 11.51
CA THR A 123 6.70 -32.07 11.65
C THR A 123 7.18 -32.36 13.05
#